data_e4266b8a5f9ef2ca044a99fc6a35e702
#
_entry.id   e4266b8a5f9ef2ca044a99fc6a35e702
#
_cell.length_a   1.000
_cell.length_b   1.000
_cell.length_c   1.000
_cell.angle_alpha   90.00
_cell.angle_beta   90.00
_cell.angle_gamma   90.00
#
_symmetry.space_group_name_H-M   'P 1'
#
loop_
_entity.id
_entity.type
_entity.pdbx_description
1 polymer ?
#
loop_
_entity_poly.entity_id
_entity_poly.type
_entity_poly.pdbx_seq_one_letter_code
_entity_poly.pdbx_strand_id
1 'polypeptide(L)'
;MMKTKIGVIKNMNNKITKIVSMSILTSSFLLGATVPNIGTIEKEIKTPIIEKEKASIPTINTKKEYKAPMVDSGKTILVKSFAFSSNDHISSKVLKNLVKEYENKELTFTQITEITSIITKYYRENGYFVARAYLPVQDISKNDSVLEIAVIEGNYGEFTLNNNSLVNDSTLQSIVDNTKSKDNIISTKTLERSMLLINDTPGVVLTQADVKPGAKIGSSDFVMTAEKINRVDGYVLADNAGGRYTGKNRLMLGLNVNSPFNIGDKISLSGLVSNGADLKNGRVAYSAPLTSSGLVGEISYSQTNYELTEEYEELDAQGTAKTLEASLKYPLIRSRAENLYLNVNITNKNLEDKINSTNTTIKKDTQAVTLGLDYDKLYVLNNFNSSSNINFDIKYGNLSFDDTTDRATDEAGANTNGNYSKLNLELSNTIFFTNKLSLDTSLKMQYALGDKNLDGSEDLSIGGSSGVKLYPDGEVSAENGYVFNAEVKYRLPNLNKLSNTIGVFYDRGRAYMSDSSNVDSEAKSLQDVGVGYYASYDKVFGQVQVAWNANSKEVTSEPDRNSRVLFQVGMVF
;
A
#
# COMPACT_ATOMS: atom_id res chain seq x y z
N MET A 1 -19.56 36.51 -28.07
CA MET A 1 -20.72 35.61 -27.90
C MET A 1 -20.93 35.15 -26.44
N MET A 2 -19.99 35.36 -25.55
CA MET A 2 -20.05 34.95 -24.14
C MET A 2 -20.79 35.94 -23.21
N LYS A 3 -20.95 37.20 -23.59
CA LYS A 3 -21.68 38.21 -22.79
C LYS A 3 -23.20 38.05 -22.80
N THR A 4 -23.77 37.24 -23.69
CA THR A 4 -25.21 37.08 -23.85
C THR A 4 -25.84 35.99 -22.98
N LYS A 5 -25.02 35.05 -22.41
CA LYS A 5 -25.53 33.99 -21.53
C LYS A 5 -25.68 34.42 -20.06
N ILE A 6 -24.91 35.41 -19.61
CA ILE A 6 -24.99 35.92 -18.23
C ILE A 6 -26.23 36.82 -18.01
N GLY A 7 -26.73 37.45 -19.06
CA GLY A 7 -27.91 38.30 -19.00
C GLY A 7 -29.26 37.58 -18.86
N VAL A 8 -29.31 36.28 -19.18
CA VAL A 8 -30.54 35.47 -19.10
C VAL A 8 -30.82 35.00 -17.67
N ILE A 9 -29.80 34.87 -16.83
CA ILE A 9 -29.96 34.44 -15.43
C ILE A 9 -30.50 35.58 -14.55
N LYS A 10 -30.27 36.85 -14.91
CA LYS A 10 -30.69 38.01 -14.11
C LYS A 10 -32.20 38.38 -14.20
N ASN A 11 -32.95 37.76 -15.10
CA ASN A 11 -34.35 38.13 -15.35
C ASN A 11 -35.38 37.00 -15.24
N MET A 12 -35.04 35.89 -14.58
CA MET A 12 -35.97 34.79 -14.37
C MET A 12 -36.64 34.92 -12.99
N ASN A 13 -37.95 35.16 -13.02
CA ASN A 13 -38.83 35.27 -11.84
C ASN A 13 -38.71 34.07 -10.91
N ASN A 14 -38.77 34.32 -9.59
CA ASN A 14 -38.64 33.41 -8.45
C ASN A 14 -39.32 32.01 -8.51
N LYS A 15 -40.21 31.76 -9.47
CA LYS A 15 -40.86 30.45 -9.64
C LYS A 15 -40.07 29.48 -10.54
N ILE A 16 -39.31 29.99 -11.48
CA ILE A 16 -38.50 29.16 -12.38
C ILE A 16 -37.18 28.78 -11.69
N THR A 17 -36.69 29.62 -10.79
CA THR A 17 -35.47 29.37 -10.02
C THR A 17 -35.58 28.11 -9.12
N LYS A 18 -36.75 27.81 -8.54
CA LYS A 18 -36.95 26.60 -7.73
C LYS A 18 -36.95 25.30 -8.53
N ILE A 19 -37.40 25.31 -9.78
CA ILE A 19 -37.42 24.11 -10.64
C ILE A 19 -36.03 23.87 -11.25
N VAL A 20 -35.30 24.92 -11.57
CA VAL A 20 -33.93 24.80 -12.11
C VAL A 20 -32.93 24.41 -11.04
N SER A 21 -33.08 24.87 -9.78
CA SER A 21 -32.20 24.47 -8.69
C SER A 21 -32.41 23.00 -8.27
N MET A 22 -33.60 22.46 -8.39
CA MET A 22 -33.89 21.07 -8.03
C MET A 22 -33.36 20.05 -9.06
N SER A 23 -33.30 20.44 -10.34
CA SER A 23 -32.74 19.63 -11.43
C SER A 23 -31.18 19.66 -11.49
N ILE A 24 -30.53 20.69 -10.91
CA ILE A 24 -29.07 20.79 -10.88
C ILE A 24 -28.43 19.86 -9.86
N LEU A 25 -29.14 19.51 -8.79
CA LEU A 25 -28.61 18.65 -7.72
C LEU A 25 -28.71 17.14 -8.01
N THR A 26 -29.57 16.74 -8.94
CA THR A 26 -29.85 15.32 -9.23
C THR A 26 -29.28 14.84 -10.57
N SER A 27 -28.88 15.74 -11.48
CA SER A 27 -28.32 15.34 -12.76
C SER A 27 -26.81 15.57 -12.80
N SER A 28 -26.06 14.61 -12.35
CA SER A 28 -24.60 14.60 -12.47
C SER A 28 -24.08 14.61 -13.91
N PHE A 29 -24.92 14.80 -14.94
CA PHE A 29 -24.53 14.54 -16.32
C PHE A 29 -25.14 15.42 -17.43
N LEU A 30 -25.73 16.55 -17.13
CA LEU A 30 -26.02 17.51 -18.18
C LEU A 30 -24.77 18.33 -18.51
N LEU A 31 -24.42 18.41 -19.78
CA LEU A 31 -23.33 19.18 -20.41
C LEU A 31 -23.18 20.60 -19.84
N GLY A 32 -22.62 20.72 -18.67
CA GLY A 32 -22.31 21.92 -17.91
C GLY A 32 -21.73 21.48 -16.59
N ALA A 33 -20.73 22.18 -16.07
CA ALA A 33 -20.10 21.85 -14.78
C ALA A 33 -21.20 21.63 -13.70
N THR A 34 -21.29 20.41 -13.19
CA THR A 34 -22.18 20.08 -12.07
C THR A 34 -21.68 20.78 -10.82
N VAL A 35 -22.59 21.28 -9.99
CA VAL A 35 -22.21 21.85 -8.69
C VAL A 35 -21.51 20.75 -7.88
N PRO A 36 -20.25 20.95 -7.47
CA PRO A 36 -19.56 19.98 -6.63
C PRO A 36 -20.33 19.73 -5.32
N ASN A 37 -20.40 18.48 -4.89
CA ASN A 37 -21.02 18.07 -3.64
C ASN A 37 -19.99 17.43 -2.71
N ILE A 38 -20.35 17.21 -1.45
CA ILE A 38 -19.42 16.69 -0.44
C ILE A 38 -18.81 15.35 -0.85
N GLY A 39 -19.55 14.47 -1.53
CA GLY A 39 -19.04 13.17 -1.99
C GLY A 39 -17.92 13.29 -3.01
N THR A 40 -18.02 14.25 -3.95
CA THR A 40 -16.96 14.50 -4.95
C THR A 40 -15.76 15.22 -4.34
N ILE A 41 -16.00 16.18 -3.44
CA ILE A 41 -14.94 16.97 -2.78
C ILE A 41 -14.12 16.11 -1.80
N GLU A 42 -14.75 15.19 -1.06
CA GLU A 42 -14.03 14.30 -0.16
C GLU A 42 -12.95 13.46 -0.87
N LYS A 43 -13.14 13.14 -2.16
CA LYS A 43 -12.16 12.41 -2.98
C LYS A 43 -10.92 13.23 -3.35
N GLU A 44 -11.01 14.55 -3.31
CA GLU A 44 -9.85 15.43 -3.52
C GLU A 44 -8.87 15.32 -2.34
N ILE A 45 -9.35 14.83 -1.18
CA ILE A 45 -8.55 14.68 0.04
C ILE A 45 -7.81 13.34 -0.02
N LYS A 46 -6.61 13.37 -0.58
CA LYS A 46 -5.73 12.19 -0.62
C LYS A 46 -4.64 12.32 0.42
N THR A 47 -4.46 11.28 1.23
CA THR A 47 -3.30 11.24 2.13
C THR A 47 -2.03 11.22 1.30
N PRO A 48 -1.08 12.14 1.52
CA PRO A 48 0.15 12.18 0.74
C PRO A 48 0.94 10.89 0.93
N ILE A 49 1.42 10.32 -0.17
CA ILE A 49 2.35 9.18 -0.14
C ILE A 49 3.73 9.74 0.16
N ILE A 50 4.16 9.60 1.42
CA ILE A 50 5.51 9.97 1.84
C ILE A 50 6.33 8.69 1.89
N GLU A 51 7.30 8.56 0.98
CA GLU A 51 8.26 7.47 1.01
C GLU A 51 9.11 7.58 2.29
N LYS A 52 8.81 6.74 3.28
CA LYS A 52 9.72 6.51 4.41
C LYS A 52 10.76 5.48 4.00
N GLU A 53 12.03 5.73 4.32
CA GLU A 53 13.04 4.67 4.22
C GLU A 53 12.54 3.45 4.99
N LYS A 54 12.36 2.32 4.28
CA LYS A 54 11.99 1.06 4.93
C LYS A 54 13.13 0.69 5.88
N ALA A 55 12.85 0.59 7.17
CA ALA A 55 13.82 0.12 8.15
C ALA A 55 14.36 -1.25 7.70
N SER A 56 15.65 -1.32 7.43
CA SER A 56 16.29 -2.59 7.08
C SER A 56 16.40 -3.42 8.36
N ILE A 57 15.88 -4.65 8.32
CA ILE A 57 16.18 -5.59 9.40
C ILE A 57 17.67 -5.96 9.36
N PRO A 58 18.31 -6.15 10.52
CA PRO A 58 19.72 -6.50 10.60
C PRO A 58 20.02 -7.81 9.87
N THR A 59 21.22 -7.93 9.33
CA THR A 59 21.72 -9.20 8.80
C THR A 59 21.92 -10.16 9.97
N ILE A 60 21.49 -11.41 9.78
CA ILE A 60 21.70 -12.45 10.78
C ILE A 60 23.19 -12.81 10.81
N ASN A 61 23.86 -12.52 11.92
CA ASN A 61 25.27 -12.83 12.09
C ASN A 61 25.42 -14.29 12.56
N THR A 62 25.91 -15.16 11.68
CA THR A 62 26.32 -16.51 12.02
C THR A 62 27.84 -16.57 12.18
N LYS A 63 28.36 -17.16 13.24
CA LYS A 63 29.81 -17.37 13.35
C LYS A 63 30.29 -18.28 12.21
N LYS A 64 31.42 -17.94 11.60
CA LYS A 64 32.06 -18.78 10.56
C LYS A 64 32.37 -20.16 11.16
N GLU A 65 31.95 -21.22 10.47
CA GLU A 65 32.32 -22.58 10.85
C GLU A 65 33.83 -22.77 10.72
N TYR A 66 34.42 -23.32 11.78
CA TYR A 66 35.79 -23.81 11.72
C TYR A 66 35.80 -25.14 10.98
N LYS A 67 36.38 -25.21 9.81
CA LYS A 67 36.68 -26.47 9.12
C LYS A 67 38.04 -26.96 9.62
N ALA A 68 38.05 -28.01 10.44
CA ALA A 68 39.31 -28.68 10.78
C ALA A 68 39.95 -29.22 9.50
N PRO A 69 41.25 -29.01 9.27
CA PRO A 69 41.94 -29.63 8.14
C PRO A 69 41.89 -31.15 8.30
N MET A 70 41.28 -31.84 7.34
CA MET A 70 41.23 -33.30 7.32
C MET A 70 42.39 -33.83 6.48
N VAL A 71 43.16 -34.76 7.05
CA VAL A 71 44.19 -35.52 6.33
C VAL A 71 43.50 -36.75 5.74
N ASP A 72 43.49 -36.86 4.41
CA ASP A 72 42.98 -38.03 3.71
C ASP A 72 43.91 -39.21 3.95
N SER A 73 43.36 -40.28 4.54
CA SER A 73 44.13 -41.52 4.81
C SER A 73 44.28 -42.39 3.57
N GLY A 74 43.70 -42.03 2.44
CA GLY A 74 43.69 -42.80 1.21
C GLY A 74 42.87 -44.09 1.25
N LYS A 75 42.21 -44.41 2.37
CA LYS A 75 41.31 -45.55 2.48
C LYS A 75 39.98 -45.26 1.81
N THR A 76 39.49 -46.20 0.99
CA THR A 76 38.20 -46.13 0.33
C THR A 76 37.21 -47.11 0.94
N ILE A 77 35.93 -46.83 0.85
CA ILE A 77 34.82 -47.73 1.18
C ILE A 77 33.82 -47.75 0.03
N LEU A 78 33.30 -48.94 -0.31
CA LEU A 78 32.27 -49.08 -1.30
C LEU A 78 30.94 -48.56 -0.74
N VAL A 79 30.35 -47.54 -1.38
CA VAL A 79 29.01 -47.03 -1.05
C VAL A 79 28.07 -47.39 -2.18
N LYS A 80 27.14 -48.34 -1.96
CA LYS A 80 26.14 -48.73 -2.94
C LYS A 80 25.00 -47.72 -3.04
N SER A 81 24.56 -47.18 -1.91
CA SER A 81 23.49 -46.19 -1.85
C SER A 81 23.56 -45.35 -0.58
N PHE A 82 22.78 -44.28 -0.52
CA PHE A 82 22.68 -43.38 0.62
C PHE A 82 21.32 -43.52 1.32
N ALA A 83 21.33 -43.54 2.64
CA ALA A 83 20.15 -43.36 3.49
C ALA A 83 20.24 -42.00 4.19
N PHE A 84 19.09 -41.40 4.47
CA PHE A 84 19.01 -40.10 5.15
C PHE A 84 18.12 -40.24 6.40
N SER A 85 18.50 -39.59 7.47
CA SER A 85 17.75 -39.57 8.73
C SER A 85 17.66 -38.14 9.27
N SER A 86 16.59 -37.87 10.06
CA SER A 86 16.31 -36.57 10.66
C SER A 86 16.21 -35.41 9.61
N ASN A 87 15.61 -35.75 8.48
CA ASN A 87 15.40 -34.84 7.34
C ASN A 87 13.89 -34.57 7.09
N ASP A 88 13.22 -34.01 8.10
CA ASP A 88 11.75 -33.86 8.12
C ASP A 88 11.23 -32.87 7.10
N HIS A 89 12.00 -31.82 6.74
CA HIS A 89 11.60 -30.74 5.86
C HIS A 89 12.05 -30.89 4.39
N ILE A 90 13.08 -31.69 4.13
CA ILE A 90 13.51 -32.02 2.76
C ILE A 90 13.46 -33.53 2.57
N SER A 91 12.64 -33.99 1.64
CA SER A 91 12.43 -35.41 1.44
C SER A 91 13.71 -36.15 1.06
N SER A 92 13.88 -37.37 1.59
CA SER A 92 15.01 -38.27 1.28
C SER A 92 15.16 -38.50 -0.24
N LYS A 93 14.06 -38.44 -1.01
CA LYS A 93 14.08 -38.57 -2.48
C LYS A 93 14.88 -37.43 -3.13
N VAL A 94 14.69 -36.19 -2.66
CA VAL A 94 15.43 -35.02 -3.14
C VAL A 94 16.90 -35.13 -2.79
N LEU A 95 17.22 -35.50 -1.53
CA LEU A 95 18.58 -35.64 -1.07
C LEU A 95 19.34 -36.77 -1.81
N LYS A 96 18.68 -37.92 -2.09
CA LYS A 96 19.25 -38.99 -2.90
C LYS A 96 19.60 -38.51 -4.32
N ASN A 97 18.73 -37.70 -4.94
CA ASN A 97 19.01 -37.20 -6.29
C ASN A 97 20.26 -36.30 -6.34
N LEU A 98 20.53 -35.53 -5.27
CA LEU A 98 21.71 -34.65 -5.19
C LEU A 98 23.04 -35.41 -5.14
N VAL A 99 23.01 -36.62 -4.60
CA VAL A 99 24.23 -37.45 -4.38
C VAL A 99 24.27 -38.69 -5.24
N LYS A 100 23.32 -38.85 -6.17
CA LYS A 100 23.16 -40.03 -7.04
C LYS A 100 24.43 -40.38 -7.82
N GLU A 101 25.20 -39.41 -8.22
CA GLU A 101 26.47 -39.64 -8.93
C GLU A 101 27.54 -40.30 -8.11
N TYR A 102 27.42 -40.35 -6.78
CA TYR A 102 28.36 -41.00 -5.83
C TYR A 102 27.93 -42.42 -5.47
N GLU A 103 26.78 -42.92 -5.91
CA GLU A 103 26.32 -44.28 -5.68
C GLU A 103 27.15 -45.30 -6.49
N ASN A 104 27.31 -46.51 -5.94
CA ASN A 104 28.08 -47.63 -6.50
C ASN A 104 29.56 -47.27 -6.77
N LYS A 105 30.14 -46.42 -5.91
CA LYS A 105 31.54 -45.99 -6.02
C LYS A 105 32.31 -46.29 -4.72
N GLU A 106 33.60 -46.49 -4.90
CA GLU A 106 34.52 -46.46 -3.78
C GLU A 106 34.85 -45.01 -3.43
N LEU A 107 34.53 -44.58 -2.23
CA LEU A 107 34.67 -43.20 -1.77
C LEU A 107 35.70 -43.10 -0.64
N THR A 108 36.57 -42.08 -0.71
CA THR A 108 37.43 -41.69 0.40
C THR A 108 36.64 -40.97 1.47
N PHE A 109 37.17 -40.83 2.66
CA PHE A 109 36.53 -40.07 3.74
C PHE A 109 36.37 -38.59 3.37
N THR A 110 37.31 -38.05 2.61
CA THR A 110 37.25 -36.68 2.08
C THR A 110 36.04 -36.52 1.15
N GLN A 111 35.80 -37.42 0.21
CA GLN A 111 34.64 -37.41 -0.69
C GLN A 111 33.32 -37.53 0.06
N ILE A 112 33.25 -38.37 1.08
CA ILE A 112 32.06 -38.50 1.95
C ILE A 112 31.78 -37.16 2.67
N THR A 113 32.83 -36.48 3.14
CA THR A 113 32.69 -35.17 3.76
C THR A 113 32.21 -34.09 2.77
N GLU A 114 32.66 -34.17 1.50
CA GLU A 114 32.15 -33.30 0.42
C GLU A 114 30.65 -33.53 0.19
N ILE A 115 30.19 -34.78 0.19
CA ILE A 115 28.78 -35.13 0.06
C ILE A 115 27.95 -34.52 1.20
N THR A 116 28.41 -34.59 2.46
CA THR A 116 27.72 -33.93 3.59
C THR A 116 27.69 -32.41 3.41
N SER A 117 28.72 -31.83 2.81
CA SER A 117 28.79 -30.40 2.49
C SER A 117 27.79 -29.99 1.39
N ILE A 118 27.62 -30.83 0.36
CA ILE A 118 26.60 -30.62 -0.71
C ILE A 118 25.19 -30.58 -0.09
N ILE A 119 24.87 -31.55 0.79
CA ILE A 119 23.57 -31.60 1.45
C ILE A 119 23.37 -30.40 2.37
N THR A 120 24.37 -30.05 3.18
CA THR A 120 24.34 -28.85 4.04
C THR A 120 24.10 -27.58 3.23
N LYS A 121 24.81 -27.43 2.10
CA LYS A 121 24.63 -26.30 1.20
C LYS A 121 23.21 -26.24 0.64
N TYR A 122 22.67 -27.37 0.20
CA TYR A 122 21.31 -27.44 -0.31
C TYR A 122 20.26 -27.02 0.73
N TYR A 123 20.37 -27.49 1.97
CA TYR A 123 19.50 -27.04 3.07
C TYR A 123 19.58 -25.53 3.28
N ARG A 124 20.79 -24.96 3.30
CA ARG A 124 21.00 -23.51 3.51
C ARG A 124 20.44 -22.67 2.38
N GLU A 125 20.58 -23.11 1.13
CA GLU A 125 20.01 -22.46 -0.05
C GLU A 125 18.47 -22.51 -0.06
N ASN A 126 17.88 -23.53 0.61
CA ASN A 126 16.43 -23.63 0.81
C ASN A 126 15.94 -22.97 2.10
N GLY A 127 16.77 -22.12 2.73
CA GLY A 127 16.38 -21.28 3.87
C GLY A 127 16.62 -21.86 5.25
N TYR A 128 17.13 -23.08 5.38
CA TYR A 128 17.50 -23.71 6.67
C TYR A 128 18.95 -23.38 7.02
N PHE A 129 19.25 -22.13 7.28
CA PHE A 129 20.61 -21.56 7.30
C PHE A 129 21.50 -22.10 8.43
N VAL A 130 20.93 -22.71 9.49
CA VAL A 130 21.67 -23.39 10.58
C VAL A 130 21.80 -24.88 10.34
N ALA A 131 21.15 -25.45 9.34
CA ALA A 131 21.15 -26.86 9.06
C ALA A 131 22.56 -27.40 8.74
N ARG A 132 22.82 -28.62 9.15
CA ARG A 132 24.09 -29.32 8.95
C ARG A 132 23.88 -30.81 8.77
N ALA A 133 24.37 -31.35 7.65
CA ALA A 133 24.49 -32.77 7.45
C ALA A 133 25.81 -33.29 8.07
N TYR A 134 25.77 -34.47 8.64
CA TYR A 134 26.92 -35.10 9.23
C TYR A 134 26.87 -36.63 9.06
N LEU A 135 28.02 -37.24 9.23
CA LEU A 135 28.16 -38.70 9.18
C LEU A 135 28.04 -39.27 10.61
N PRO A 136 26.96 -39.99 10.95
CA PRO A 136 26.88 -40.68 12.24
C PRO A 136 27.87 -41.83 12.33
N VAL A 137 28.24 -42.24 13.55
CA VAL A 137 29.08 -43.41 13.78
C VAL A 137 28.30 -44.65 13.33
N GLN A 138 28.82 -45.36 12.32
CA GLN A 138 28.14 -46.49 11.71
C GLN A 138 29.14 -47.54 11.19
N ASP A 139 28.68 -48.79 11.05
CA ASP A 139 29.42 -49.87 10.41
C ASP A 139 28.75 -50.22 9.08
N ILE A 140 29.28 -49.68 7.99
CA ILE A 140 28.74 -49.81 6.65
C ILE A 140 28.77 -51.26 6.13
N SER A 141 29.70 -52.09 6.63
CA SER A 141 29.82 -53.50 6.21
C SER A 141 28.65 -54.36 6.67
N LYS A 142 27.96 -53.93 7.73
CA LYS A 142 26.77 -54.59 8.29
C LYS A 142 25.46 -54.05 7.69
N ASN A 143 25.50 -53.04 6.85
CA ASN A 143 24.34 -52.35 6.28
C ASN A 143 24.35 -52.40 4.76
N ASP A 144 24.69 -53.53 4.14
CA ASP A 144 24.71 -53.75 2.68
C ASP A 144 25.42 -52.63 1.87
N SER A 145 26.46 -52.00 2.45
CA SER A 145 27.16 -50.85 1.89
C SER A 145 26.26 -49.61 1.67
N VAL A 146 25.21 -49.45 2.49
CA VAL A 146 24.37 -48.24 2.54
C VAL A 146 24.99 -47.26 3.54
N LEU A 147 25.35 -46.08 3.09
CA LEU A 147 25.89 -45.00 3.93
C LEU A 147 24.77 -44.11 4.45
N GLU A 148 24.57 -44.08 5.75
CA GLU A 148 23.63 -43.17 6.40
C GLU A 148 24.26 -41.77 6.58
N ILE A 149 23.52 -40.74 6.17
CA ILE A 149 23.83 -39.33 6.44
C ILE A 149 22.69 -38.76 7.28
N ALA A 150 23.01 -38.28 8.46
CA ALA A 150 22.05 -37.63 9.34
C ALA A 150 22.07 -36.10 9.14
N VAL A 151 20.91 -35.45 9.30
CA VAL A 151 20.79 -34.00 9.21
C VAL A 151 20.34 -33.43 10.55
N ILE A 152 21.02 -32.42 11.03
CA ILE A 152 20.53 -31.55 12.10
C ILE A 152 19.91 -30.33 11.38
N GLU A 153 18.59 -30.27 11.30
CA GLU A 153 17.88 -29.17 10.61
C GLU A 153 17.93 -27.87 11.42
N GLY A 154 18.03 -27.96 12.75
CA GLY A 154 18.18 -26.84 13.67
C GLY A 154 16.85 -26.37 14.27
N ASN A 155 16.75 -26.41 15.59
CA ASN A 155 15.60 -25.99 16.37
C ASN A 155 15.86 -24.66 17.07
N TYR A 156 14.78 -23.87 17.26
CA TYR A 156 14.86 -22.67 18.09
C TYR A 156 15.18 -23.03 19.54
N GLY A 157 16.25 -22.45 20.08
CA GLY A 157 16.64 -22.46 21.47
C GLY A 157 15.96 -21.30 22.24
N GLU A 158 16.78 -20.53 22.94
CA GLU A 158 16.33 -19.39 23.73
C GLU A 158 16.41 -18.10 22.90
N PHE A 159 15.42 -17.21 23.09
CA PHE A 159 15.46 -15.86 22.54
C PHE A 159 15.74 -14.89 23.68
N THR A 160 16.83 -14.17 23.57
CA THR A 160 17.19 -13.05 24.46
C THR A 160 16.94 -11.76 23.73
N LEU A 161 16.05 -10.92 24.26
CA LEU A 161 15.74 -9.61 23.70
C LEU A 161 16.34 -8.51 24.60
N ASN A 162 17.33 -7.79 24.08
CA ASN A 162 17.87 -6.57 24.70
C ASN A 162 16.99 -5.40 24.22
N ASN A 163 16.01 -5.02 25.02
CA ASN A 163 15.00 -4.03 24.61
C ASN A 163 15.30 -2.64 25.20
N ASN A 164 15.67 -1.70 24.34
CA ASN A 164 15.83 -0.27 24.62
C ASN A 164 14.77 0.57 23.86
N SER A 165 13.70 -0.07 23.34
CA SER A 165 12.67 0.56 22.54
C SER A 165 11.61 1.27 23.39
N LEU A 166 10.58 1.81 22.69
CA LEU A 166 9.40 2.39 23.36
C LEU A 166 8.34 1.34 23.70
N VAL A 167 8.55 0.08 23.36
CA VAL A 167 7.57 -1.02 23.48
C VAL A 167 7.95 -1.93 24.63
N ASN A 168 6.97 -2.41 25.40
CA ASN A 168 7.19 -3.32 26.51
C ASN A 168 7.81 -4.65 26.06
N ASP A 169 8.68 -5.22 26.92
CA ASP A 169 9.34 -6.52 26.68
C ASP A 169 8.32 -7.63 26.35
N SER A 170 7.22 -7.70 27.08
CA SER A 170 6.19 -8.72 26.90
C SER A 170 5.55 -8.68 25.52
N THR A 171 5.34 -7.51 24.94
CA THR A 171 4.79 -7.36 23.59
C THR A 171 5.76 -7.88 22.55
N LEU A 172 7.03 -7.48 22.60
CA LEU A 172 8.05 -7.93 21.64
C LEU A 172 8.38 -9.41 21.81
N GLN A 173 8.47 -9.88 23.07
CA GLN A 173 8.71 -11.29 23.36
C GLN A 173 7.60 -12.19 22.82
N SER A 174 6.34 -11.76 22.91
CA SER A 174 5.21 -12.52 22.39
C SER A 174 5.28 -12.75 20.88
N ILE A 175 5.84 -11.79 20.10
CA ILE A 175 6.06 -11.93 18.66
C ILE A 175 7.10 -13.02 18.37
N VAL A 176 8.16 -13.04 19.13
CA VAL A 176 9.25 -14.01 19.01
C VAL A 176 8.76 -15.41 19.42
N ASP A 177 8.05 -15.52 20.53
CA ASP A 177 7.52 -16.78 21.04
C ASP A 177 6.47 -17.40 20.08
N ASN A 178 5.67 -16.58 19.43
CA ASN A 178 4.74 -17.03 18.38
C ASN A 178 5.48 -17.67 17.19
N THR A 179 6.68 -17.19 16.86
CA THR A 179 7.52 -17.78 15.82
C THR A 179 7.97 -19.20 16.20
N LYS A 180 8.38 -19.38 17.45
CA LYS A 180 8.81 -20.68 17.99
C LYS A 180 7.65 -21.68 18.09
N SER A 181 6.44 -21.21 18.43
CA SER A 181 5.28 -22.09 18.62
C SER A 181 4.70 -22.66 17.33
N LYS A 182 4.85 -21.95 16.20
CA LYS A 182 4.29 -22.37 14.90
C LYS A 182 5.13 -23.43 14.21
N ASP A 183 6.44 -23.28 14.26
CA ASP A 183 7.40 -24.18 13.64
C ASP A 183 8.69 -24.08 14.43
N ASN A 184 9.03 -25.14 15.14
CA ASN A 184 10.23 -25.14 15.97
C ASN A 184 11.52 -25.18 15.14
N ILE A 185 11.43 -25.36 13.82
CA ILE A 185 12.59 -25.39 12.92
C ILE A 185 13.01 -23.98 12.54
N ILE A 186 14.31 -23.73 12.63
CA ILE A 186 14.89 -22.45 12.26
C ILE A 186 14.93 -22.32 10.75
N SER A 187 14.17 -21.36 10.22
CA SER A 187 14.23 -20.99 8.81
C SER A 187 14.38 -19.48 8.64
N THR A 188 15.00 -19.09 7.53
CA THR A 188 15.07 -17.67 7.14
C THR A 188 13.68 -17.06 7.10
N LYS A 189 12.69 -17.78 6.55
CA LYS A 189 11.32 -17.32 6.42
C LYS A 189 10.65 -16.99 7.75
N THR A 190 10.75 -17.89 8.74
CA THR A 190 10.11 -17.72 10.05
C THR A 190 10.80 -16.65 10.88
N LEU A 191 12.13 -16.63 10.89
CA LEU A 191 12.92 -15.64 11.63
C LEU A 191 12.78 -14.23 11.02
N GLU A 192 12.89 -14.13 9.70
CA GLU A 192 12.71 -12.87 8.98
C GLU A 192 11.32 -12.27 9.22
N ARG A 193 10.26 -13.10 9.16
CA ARG A 193 8.91 -12.67 9.49
C ARG A 193 8.83 -12.07 10.90
N SER A 194 9.40 -12.73 11.89
CA SER A 194 9.41 -12.25 13.28
C SER A 194 10.11 -10.89 13.41
N MET A 195 11.30 -10.77 12.82
CA MET A 195 12.08 -9.54 12.85
C MET A 195 11.34 -8.39 12.15
N LEU A 196 10.66 -8.67 11.04
CA LEU A 196 9.86 -7.68 10.32
C LEU A 196 8.62 -7.27 11.11
N LEU A 197 7.92 -8.18 11.77
CA LEU A 197 6.78 -7.86 12.64
C LEU A 197 7.19 -6.96 13.82
N ILE A 198 8.39 -7.18 14.38
CA ILE A 198 8.94 -6.28 15.40
C ILE A 198 9.18 -4.89 14.79
N ASN A 199 9.81 -4.79 13.61
CA ASN A 199 10.05 -3.50 12.95
C ASN A 199 8.78 -2.81 12.43
N ASP A 200 7.70 -3.56 12.20
CA ASP A 200 6.39 -3.00 11.85
C ASP A 200 5.68 -2.39 13.08
N THR A 201 6.14 -2.74 14.28
CA THR A 201 5.56 -2.26 15.54
C THR A 201 6.01 -0.82 15.81
N PRO A 202 5.10 0.15 15.96
CA PRO A 202 5.45 1.53 16.25
C PRO A 202 6.29 1.69 17.53
N GLY A 203 7.40 2.40 17.45
CA GLY A 203 8.25 2.68 18.60
C GLY A 203 9.50 1.81 18.71
N VAL A 204 9.73 0.89 17.79
CA VAL A 204 10.87 -0.04 17.84
C VAL A 204 11.54 -0.21 16.47
N VAL A 205 12.85 -0.46 16.49
CA VAL A 205 13.64 -0.92 15.36
C VAL A 205 14.66 -1.94 15.84
N LEU A 206 14.76 -3.09 15.15
CA LEU A 206 15.82 -4.07 15.41
C LEU A 206 17.12 -3.59 14.75
N THR A 207 18.20 -3.53 15.54
CA THR A 207 19.52 -3.11 15.09
C THR A 207 20.50 -4.26 14.98
N GLN A 208 20.25 -5.38 15.69
CA GLN A 208 21.14 -6.54 15.73
C GLN A 208 20.36 -7.83 15.90
N ALA A 209 20.84 -8.92 15.25
CA ALA A 209 20.36 -10.28 15.43
C ALA A 209 21.55 -11.24 15.32
N ASP A 210 21.93 -11.85 16.44
CA ASP A 210 23.02 -12.81 16.54
C ASP A 210 22.48 -14.21 16.81
N VAL A 211 23.13 -15.20 16.19
CA VAL A 211 22.84 -16.64 16.41
C VAL A 211 24.01 -17.28 17.17
N LYS A 212 23.69 -17.98 18.24
CA LYS A 212 24.65 -18.73 19.08
C LYS A 212 24.23 -20.20 19.20
N PRO A 213 25.17 -21.13 19.45
CA PRO A 213 24.79 -22.48 19.80
C PRO A 213 23.90 -22.49 21.04
N GLY A 214 22.82 -23.26 21.01
CA GLY A 214 21.91 -23.41 22.13
C GLY A 214 22.36 -24.47 23.11
N ALA A 215 21.67 -24.60 24.24
CA ALA A 215 22.00 -25.54 25.31
C ALA A 215 21.79 -27.01 24.89
N LYS A 216 20.87 -27.28 23.95
CA LYS A 216 20.61 -28.64 23.43
C LYS A 216 21.31 -28.82 22.08
N ILE A 217 21.80 -30.04 21.81
CA ILE A 217 22.37 -30.39 20.50
C ILE A 217 21.29 -30.13 19.42
N GLY A 218 21.65 -29.42 18.34
CA GLY A 218 20.73 -29.07 17.27
C GLY A 218 19.86 -27.85 17.54
N SER A 219 19.98 -27.20 18.70
CA SER A 219 19.31 -25.91 18.94
C SER A 219 20.26 -24.72 18.75
N SER A 220 19.69 -23.57 18.41
CA SER A 220 20.39 -22.29 18.35
C SER A 220 19.64 -21.25 19.14
N ASP A 221 20.37 -20.45 19.92
CA ASP A 221 19.87 -19.33 20.69
C ASP A 221 20.03 -18.05 19.89
N PHE A 222 19.10 -17.12 20.04
CA PHE A 222 19.07 -15.84 19.34
C PHE A 222 19.17 -14.69 20.33
N VAL A 223 20.04 -13.73 20.02
CA VAL A 223 20.15 -12.48 20.76
C VAL A 223 19.78 -11.34 19.83
N MET A 224 18.69 -10.65 20.14
CA MET A 224 18.19 -9.52 19.37
C MET A 224 18.31 -8.25 20.19
N THR A 225 18.69 -7.15 19.53
CA THR A 225 18.72 -5.83 20.14
C THR A 225 17.68 -4.94 19.46
N ALA A 226 16.76 -4.42 20.25
CA ALA A 226 15.70 -3.51 19.85
C ALA A 226 15.97 -2.12 20.40
N GLU A 227 15.98 -1.12 19.51
CA GLU A 227 16.22 0.29 19.86
C GLU A 227 14.96 1.12 19.61
N LYS A 228 14.88 2.26 20.27
CA LYS A 228 13.78 3.21 20.06
C LYS A 228 13.92 3.95 18.73
N ILE A 229 12.78 4.19 18.08
CA ILE A 229 12.63 5.21 17.05
C ILE A 229 12.05 6.48 17.69
N ASN A 230 11.93 7.57 16.91
CA ASN A 230 11.30 8.78 17.39
C ASN A 230 9.88 8.50 17.90
N ARG A 231 9.57 8.98 19.12
CA ARG A 231 8.21 8.88 19.68
C ARG A 231 7.21 9.69 18.84
N VAL A 232 7.65 10.78 18.27
CA VAL A 232 6.85 11.66 17.41
C VAL A 232 7.53 11.75 16.05
N ASP A 233 6.79 11.52 15.01
CA ASP A 233 7.17 11.77 13.63
C ASP A 233 6.00 12.42 12.87
N GLY A 234 6.30 13.07 11.76
CA GLY A 234 5.25 13.75 11.03
C GLY A 234 5.73 14.35 9.72
N TYR A 235 4.83 15.10 9.11
CA TYR A 235 5.10 15.85 7.89
C TYR A 235 4.30 17.14 7.82
N VAL A 236 4.83 18.07 7.05
CA VAL A 236 4.13 19.27 6.55
C VAL A 236 4.28 19.26 5.03
N LEU A 237 3.20 19.55 4.31
CA LEU A 237 3.19 19.53 2.86
C LEU A 237 2.29 20.64 2.33
N ALA A 238 2.73 21.32 1.27
CA ALA A 238 1.95 22.30 0.53
C ALA A 238 1.92 21.92 -0.96
N ASP A 239 0.77 22.08 -1.59
CA ASP A 239 0.56 21.85 -3.03
C ASP A 239 -0.48 22.79 -3.63
N ASN A 240 -0.61 22.76 -4.96
CA ASN A 240 -1.65 23.46 -5.72
C ASN A 240 -2.61 22.50 -6.43
N ALA A 241 -2.81 21.30 -5.88
CA ALA A 241 -3.63 20.26 -6.48
C ALA A 241 -5.11 20.29 -6.03
N GLY A 242 -5.53 21.31 -5.28
CA GLY A 242 -6.92 21.52 -4.89
C GLY A 242 -7.81 21.98 -6.05
N GLY A 243 -9.12 21.87 -5.85
CA GLY A 243 -10.15 22.33 -6.79
C GLY A 243 -10.25 23.84 -6.85
N ARG A 244 -10.77 24.36 -8.00
CA ARG A 244 -11.00 25.80 -8.17
C ARG A 244 -12.02 26.35 -7.16
N TYR A 245 -13.04 25.56 -6.89
CA TYR A 245 -14.20 26.00 -6.10
C TYR A 245 -14.04 25.75 -4.60
N THR A 246 -12.99 25.04 -4.20
CA THR A 246 -12.69 24.69 -2.80
C THR A 246 -11.28 25.13 -2.37
N GLY A 247 -10.61 25.89 -3.21
CA GLY A 247 -9.26 26.43 -2.98
C GLY A 247 -8.14 25.55 -3.55
N LYS A 248 -7.40 26.12 -4.51
CA LYS A 248 -6.34 25.42 -5.27
C LYS A 248 -5.12 25.07 -4.45
N ASN A 249 -4.66 26.00 -3.58
CA ASN A 249 -3.49 25.79 -2.78
C ASN A 249 -3.88 25.15 -1.45
N ARG A 250 -3.20 24.07 -1.10
CA ARG A 250 -3.50 23.30 0.10
C ARG A 250 -2.29 23.21 1.01
N LEU A 251 -2.53 23.20 2.31
CA LEU A 251 -1.57 22.89 3.34
C LEU A 251 -2.04 21.62 4.07
N MET A 252 -1.15 20.64 4.20
CA MET A 252 -1.41 19.39 4.89
C MET A 252 -0.40 19.19 6.02
N LEU A 253 -0.89 18.65 7.13
CA LEU A 253 -0.09 18.29 8.29
C LEU A 253 -0.44 16.86 8.71
N GLY A 254 0.57 16.07 9.03
CA GLY A 254 0.41 14.78 9.69
C GLY A 254 1.35 14.63 10.87
N LEU A 255 0.86 14.07 11.96
CA LEU A 255 1.59 13.81 13.19
C LEU A 255 1.27 12.40 13.69
N ASN A 256 2.29 11.62 14.00
CA ASN A 256 2.17 10.32 14.63
C ASN A 256 2.83 10.32 15.99
N VAL A 257 2.17 9.71 16.97
CA VAL A 257 2.75 9.39 18.29
C VAL A 257 2.92 7.89 18.36
N ASN A 258 4.16 7.43 18.32
CA ASN A 258 4.53 6.02 18.31
C ASN A 258 4.57 5.46 19.73
N SER A 259 3.88 4.37 19.96
CA SER A 259 3.81 3.63 21.22
C SER A 259 3.43 4.49 22.44
N PRO A 260 2.33 5.29 22.37
CA PRO A 260 1.92 6.14 23.50
C PRO A 260 1.68 5.33 24.77
N PHE A 261 1.16 4.11 24.68
CA PHE A 261 0.90 3.20 25.81
C PHE A 261 1.95 2.09 25.96
N ASN A 262 3.08 2.18 25.24
CA ASN A 262 4.21 1.23 25.27
C ASN A 262 3.84 -0.20 24.85
N ILE A 263 2.78 -0.37 24.07
CA ILE A 263 2.33 -1.68 23.53
C ILE A 263 2.54 -1.82 22.02
N GLY A 264 3.26 -0.88 21.40
CA GLY A 264 3.41 -0.84 19.95
C GLY A 264 2.20 -0.26 19.23
N ASP A 265 1.43 0.54 19.90
CA ASP A 265 0.29 1.27 19.41
C ASP A 265 0.68 2.62 18.77
N LYS A 266 -0.25 3.26 18.08
CA LYS A 266 0.02 4.55 17.41
C LYS A 266 -1.23 5.42 17.42
N ILE A 267 -1.06 6.70 17.77
CA ILE A 267 -2.03 7.76 17.52
C ILE A 267 -1.57 8.52 16.29
N SER A 268 -2.46 8.71 15.32
CA SER A 268 -2.21 9.50 14.12
C SER A 268 -3.20 10.66 14.03
N LEU A 269 -2.69 11.87 13.79
CA LEU A 269 -3.47 13.08 13.54
C LEU A 269 -3.11 13.58 12.14
N SER A 270 -4.09 13.96 11.34
CA SER A 270 -3.83 14.64 10.08
C SER A 270 -4.87 15.71 9.81
N GLY A 271 -4.45 16.71 9.05
CA GLY A 271 -5.31 17.81 8.65
C GLY A 271 -4.94 18.36 7.29
N LEU A 272 -5.92 18.94 6.62
CA LEU A 272 -5.80 19.66 5.37
C LEU A 272 -6.61 20.95 5.47
N VAL A 273 -6.06 22.02 4.95
CA VAL A 273 -6.76 23.28 4.74
C VAL A 273 -6.36 23.85 3.39
N SER A 274 -7.36 24.34 2.63
CA SER A 274 -7.13 25.08 1.38
C SER A 274 -6.97 26.59 1.63
N ASN A 275 -6.54 27.32 0.62
CA ASN A 275 -6.58 28.78 0.64
C ASN A 275 -8.02 29.28 0.80
N GLY A 276 -8.21 30.37 1.53
CA GLY A 276 -9.56 30.84 1.93
C GLY A 276 -10.16 30.02 3.07
N ALA A 277 -9.60 28.84 3.37
CA ALA A 277 -10.16 27.84 4.27
C ALA A 277 -11.52 27.27 3.81
N ASP A 278 -11.76 27.26 2.48
CA ASP A 278 -13.00 26.80 1.87
C ASP A 278 -13.09 25.26 1.89
N LEU A 279 -11.97 24.56 2.03
CA LEU A 279 -11.90 23.12 2.30
C LEU A 279 -11.08 22.88 3.56
N LYS A 280 -11.67 22.17 4.50
CA LYS A 280 -11.02 21.74 5.76
C LYS A 280 -11.27 20.26 5.98
N ASN A 281 -10.22 19.52 6.31
CA ASN A 281 -10.32 18.13 6.73
C ASN A 281 -9.48 17.91 7.97
N GLY A 282 -9.99 17.13 8.91
CA GLY A 282 -9.27 16.64 10.07
C GLY A 282 -9.54 15.16 10.30
N ARG A 283 -8.50 14.39 10.64
CA ARG A 283 -8.62 12.96 10.97
C ARG A 283 -7.82 12.65 12.22
N VAL A 284 -8.39 11.84 13.09
CA VAL A 284 -7.73 11.19 14.22
C VAL A 284 -7.86 9.68 14.07
N ALA A 285 -6.79 8.94 14.33
CA ALA A 285 -6.80 7.49 14.30
C ALA A 285 -5.99 6.93 15.47
N TYR A 286 -6.43 5.78 15.96
CA TYR A 286 -5.70 4.96 16.93
C TYR A 286 -5.55 3.56 16.37
N SER A 287 -4.32 3.05 16.31
CA SER A 287 -4.04 1.69 15.88
C SER A 287 -3.20 0.96 16.93
N ALA A 288 -3.45 -0.35 17.07
CA ALA A 288 -2.73 -1.20 18.00
C ALA A 288 -2.56 -2.62 17.47
N PRO A 289 -1.45 -3.32 17.82
CA PRO A 289 -1.32 -4.75 17.56
C PRO A 289 -2.33 -5.53 18.43
N LEU A 290 -3.12 -6.39 17.79
CA LEU A 290 -4.14 -7.21 18.46
C LEU A 290 -3.63 -8.63 18.75
N THR A 291 -2.66 -9.10 17.98
CA THR A 291 -2.06 -10.42 18.17
C THR A 291 -0.55 -10.40 17.89
N SER A 292 0.18 -11.31 18.50
CA SER A 292 1.61 -11.53 18.25
C SER A 292 1.92 -12.06 16.84
N SER A 293 0.91 -12.50 16.08
CA SER A 293 1.06 -12.94 14.69
C SER A 293 1.01 -11.80 13.67
N GLY A 294 0.83 -10.55 14.14
CA GLY A 294 0.86 -9.33 13.34
C GLY A 294 -0.52 -8.80 12.91
N LEU A 295 -1.64 -9.25 13.52
CA LEU A 295 -2.93 -8.61 13.32
C LEU A 295 -2.90 -7.23 13.99
N VAL A 296 -3.21 -6.18 13.21
CA VAL A 296 -3.33 -4.80 13.67
C VAL A 296 -4.77 -4.34 13.47
N GLY A 297 -5.33 -3.69 14.48
CA GLY A 297 -6.62 -3.01 14.40
C GLY A 297 -6.42 -1.50 14.40
N GLU A 298 -7.26 -0.78 13.67
CA GLU A 298 -7.32 0.68 13.70
C GLU A 298 -8.77 1.14 13.79
N ILE A 299 -9.02 2.20 14.55
CA ILE A 299 -10.25 2.97 14.54
C ILE A 299 -9.92 4.42 14.22
N SER A 300 -10.72 5.06 13.37
CA SER A 300 -10.50 6.45 13.00
C SER A 300 -11.80 7.22 12.82
N TYR A 301 -11.70 8.51 13.08
CA TYR A 301 -12.75 9.48 12.78
C TYR A 301 -12.18 10.60 11.94
N SER A 302 -12.90 10.98 10.88
CA SER A 302 -12.57 12.14 10.07
C SER A 302 -13.78 13.02 9.83
N GLN A 303 -13.54 14.32 9.68
CA GLN A 303 -14.53 15.29 9.28
C GLN A 303 -13.97 16.18 8.18
N THR A 304 -14.75 16.36 7.14
CA THR A 304 -14.50 17.28 6.03
C THR A 304 -15.60 18.33 6.00
N ASN A 305 -15.21 19.57 5.82
CA ASN A 305 -16.12 20.67 5.59
C ASN A 305 -15.67 21.43 4.34
N TYR A 306 -16.61 21.84 3.50
CA TYR A 306 -16.33 22.70 2.36
C TYR A 306 -17.36 23.82 2.23
N GLU A 307 -16.95 24.87 1.54
CA GLU A 307 -17.77 25.97 1.06
C GLU A 307 -17.36 26.24 -0.39
N LEU A 308 -18.35 26.41 -1.29
CA LEU A 308 -18.06 26.67 -2.70
C LEU A 308 -17.89 28.17 -2.92
N THR A 309 -16.85 28.49 -3.67
CA THR A 309 -16.46 29.87 -4.04
C THR A 309 -16.54 30.06 -5.54
N GLU A 310 -16.04 31.20 -6.02
CA GLU A 310 -16.00 31.60 -7.44
C GLU A 310 -17.39 31.64 -8.06
N GLU A 311 -17.63 30.94 -9.15
CA GLU A 311 -18.91 30.94 -9.86
C GLU A 311 -20.09 30.38 -9.05
N TYR A 312 -19.82 29.67 -7.98
CA TYR A 312 -20.82 29.08 -7.08
C TYR A 312 -21.02 29.87 -5.79
N GLU A 313 -20.31 30.99 -5.58
CA GLU A 313 -20.40 31.81 -4.36
C GLU A 313 -21.83 32.29 -4.10
N GLU A 314 -22.57 32.71 -5.15
CA GLU A 314 -23.97 33.15 -5.02
C GLU A 314 -24.95 32.03 -4.56
N LEU A 315 -24.55 30.75 -4.67
CA LEU A 315 -25.36 29.64 -4.19
C LEU A 315 -25.25 29.49 -2.67
N ASP A 316 -24.20 30.02 -2.04
CA ASP A 316 -23.86 29.81 -0.62
C ASP A 316 -23.94 28.30 -0.29
N ALA A 317 -23.23 27.51 -1.12
CA ALA A 317 -23.25 26.06 -1.06
C ALA A 317 -22.11 25.54 -0.17
N GLN A 318 -22.45 24.72 0.80
CA GLN A 318 -21.52 24.14 1.76
C GLN A 318 -21.86 22.68 2.07
N GLY A 319 -20.90 21.91 2.55
CA GLY A 319 -21.17 20.54 2.95
C GLY A 319 -20.25 20.03 4.02
N THR A 320 -20.70 18.92 4.63
CA THR A 320 -19.99 18.23 5.71
C THR A 320 -20.03 16.73 5.48
N ALA A 321 -18.87 16.06 5.52
CA ALA A 321 -18.76 14.62 5.63
C ALA A 321 -18.17 14.25 6.99
N LYS A 322 -18.78 13.27 7.67
CA LYS A 322 -18.28 12.68 8.90
C LYS A 322 -18.12 11.18 8.68
N THR A 323 -16.92 10.67 8.87
CA THR A 323 -16.61 9.26 8.60
C THR A 323 -16.02 8.62 9.84
N LEU A 324 -16.67 7.55 10.30
CA LEU A 324 -16.14 6.62 11.31
C LEU A 324 -15.72 5.34 10.60
N GLU A 325 -14.50 4.90 10.88
CA GLU A 325 -13.93 3.73 10.23
C GLU A 325 -13.25 2.82 11.25
N ALA A 326 -13.44 1.50 11.09
CA ALA A 326 -12.73 0.47 11.83
C ALA A 326 -12.09 -0.51 10.85
N SER A 327 -10.81 -0.80 11.01
CA SER A 327 -10.09 -1.69 10.10
C SER A 327 -9.26 -2.74 10.83
N LEU A 328 -9.08 -3.88 10.17
CA LEU A 328 -8.19 -4.97 10.56
C LEU A 328 -7.24 -5.25 9.41
N LYS A 329 -5.94 -5.37 9.72
CA LYS A 329 -4.89 -5.72 8.75
C LYS A 329 -4.08 -6.89 9.27
N TYR A 330 -3.98 -7.96 8.46
CA TYR A 330 -3.24 -9.17 8.82
C TYR A 330 -2.22 -9.56 7.75
N PRO A 331 -0.92 -9.74 8.08
CA PRO A 331 0.11 -10.16 7.14
C PRO A 331 0.03 -11.68 6.89
N LEU A 332 -0.52 -12.09 5.74
CA LEU A 332 -0.50 -13.48 5.28
C LEU A 332 0.93 -13.91 4.89
N ILE A 333 1.61 -13.08 4.12
CA ILE A 333 3.03 -13.22 3.77
C ILE A 333 3.74 -11.94 4.26
N ARG A 334 4.86 -12.11 4.96
CA ARG A 334 5.69 -11.00 5.41
C ARG A 334 7.16 -11.40 5.29
N SER A 335 7.83 -10.86 4.27
CA SER A 335 9.25 -11.03 4.00
C SER A 335 9.86 -9.74 3.47
N ARG A 336 11.19 -9.69 3.25
CA ARG A 336 11.85 -8.50 2.67
C ARG A 336 11.43 -8.22 1.24
N ALA A 337 11.18 -9.28 0.47
CA ALA A 337 10.94 -9.17 -0.96
C ALA A 337 9.48 -9.36 -1.36
N GLU A 338 8.65 -9.94 -0.49
CA GLU A 338 7.27 -10.29 -0.85
C GLU A 338 6.36 -10.17 0.37
N ASN A 339 5.28 -9.43 0.23
CA ASN A 339 4.31 -9.24 1.29
C ASN A 339 2.89 -9.38 0.75
N LEU A 340 2.02 -10.00 1.52
CA LEU A 340 0.60 -10.11 1.24
C LEU A 340 -0.17 -9.83 2.53
N TYR A 341 -1.04 -8.85 2.50
CA TYR A 341 -1.91 -8.49 3.61
C TYR A 341 -3.37 -8.71 3.26
N LEU A 342 -4.12 -9.23 4.22
CA LEU A 342 -5.57 -9.25 4.20
C LEU A 342 -6.07 -8.04 5.01
N ASN A 343 -6.97 -7.26 4.41
CA ASN A 343 -7.58 -6.09 5.04
C ASN A 343 -9.10 -6.27 5.12
N VAL A 344 -9.68 -5.90 6.25
CA VAL A 344 -11.13 -5.76 6.42
C VAL A 344 -11.39 -4.35 6.96
N ASN A 345 -12.29 -3.63 6.31
CA ASN A 345 -12.65 -2.28 6.71
C ASN A 345 -14.16 -2.15 6.81
N ILE A 346 -14.64 -1.49 7.87
CA ILE A 346 -16.03 -1.14 8.09
C ILE A 346 -16.10 0.37 8.17
N THR A 347 -16.93 0.99 7.33
CA THR A 347 -17.08 2.43 7.24
C THR A 347 -18.53 2.83 7.48
N ASN A 348 -18.72 3.86 8.30
CA ASN A 348 -19.99 4.58 8.42
C ASN A 348 -19.74 6.05 8.09
N LYS A 349 -20.47 6.59 7.11
CA LYS A 349 -20.26 7.93 6.58
C LYS A 349 -21.58 8.68 6.52
N ASN A 350 -21.62 9.88 7.09
CA ASN A 350 -22.72 10.81 7.00
C ASN A 350 -22.32 11.98 6.10
N LEU A 351 -23.12 12.26 5.09
CA LEU A 351 -22.92 13.30 4.10
C LEU A 351 -24.06 14.31 4.18
N GLU A 352 -23.73 15.59 4.26
CA GLU A 352 -24.70 16.69 4.27
C GLU A 352 -24.24 17.76 3.28
N ASP A 353 -25.10 18.11 2.32
CA ASP A 353 -24.94 19.22 1.39
C ASP A 353 -26.04 20.25 1.61
N LYS A 354 -25.68 21.52 1.70
CA LYS A 354 -26.59 22.65 1.89
C LYS A 354 -26.40 23.67 0.77
N ILE A 355 -27.51 24.20 0.25
CA ILE A 355 -27.54 25.36 -0.63
C ILE A 355 -28.42 26.40 0.03
N ASN A 356 -27.79 27.38 0.70
CA ASN A 356 -28.49 28.34 1.52
C ASN A 356 -29.35 29.29 0.68
N SER A 357 -28.92 29.66 -0.55
CA SER A 357 -29.70 30.51 -1.47
C SER A 357 -31.08 29.96 -1.81
N THR A 358 -31.26 28.63 -1.78
CA THR A 358 -32.54 27.94 -2.03
C THR A 358 -33.13 27.28 -0.79
N ASN A 359 -32.45 27.37 0.36
CA ASN A 359 -32.80 26.69 1.60
C ASN A 359 -32.99 25.18 1.41
N THR A 360 -32.09 24.55 0.62
CA THR A 360 -32.08 23.12 0.33
C THR A 360 -31.02 22.44 1.19
N THR A 361 -31.36 21.30 1.80
CA THR A 361 -30.41 20.46 2.54
C THR A 361 -30.63 19.02 2.13
N ILE A 362 -29.60 18.35 1.65
CA ILE A 362 -29.61 16.92 1.29
C ILE A 362 -28.71 16.17 2.28
N LYS A 363 -29.24 15.11 2.88
CA LYS A 363 -28.53 14.24 3.81
C LYS A 363 -28.53 12.81 3.32
N LYS A 364 -27.37 12.19 3.37
CA LYS A 364 -27.14 10.80 2.97
C LYS A 364 -26.29 10.08 3.99
N ASP A 365 -26.60 8.83 4.24
CA ASP A 365 -25.81 7.92 5.06
C ASP A 365 -25.30 6.76 4.21
N THR A 366 -24.02 6.43 4.38
CA THR A 366 -23.41 5.27 3.74
C THR A 366 -22.79 4.36 4.77
N GLN A 367 -23.15 3.08 4.74
CA GLN A 367 -22.52 2.03 5.53
C GLN A 367 -21.91 1.01 4.58
N ALA A 368 -20.65 0.63 4.81
CA ALA A 368 -19.98 -0.28 3.92
C ALA A 368 -18.98 -1.19 4.63
N VAL A 369 -18.79 -2.38 4.05
CA VAL A 369 -17.72 -3.33 4.39
C VAL A 369 -16.85 -3.53 3.18
N THR A 370 -15.54 -3.44 3.37
CA THR A 370 -14.55 -3.67 2.32
C THR A 370 -13.65 -4.84 2.74
N LEU A 371 -13.46 -5.79 1.84
CA LEU A 371 -12.48 -6.88 1.96
C LEU A 371 -11.40 -6.68 0.92
N GLY A 372 -10.14 -6.56 1.35
CA GLY A 372 -9.02 -6.21 0.49
C GLY A 372 -7.82 -7.12 0.64
N LEU A 373 -7.01 -7.17 -0.41
CA LEU A 373 -5.70 -7.81 -0.47
C LEU A 373 -4.68 -6.78 -0.97
N ASP A 374 -3.62 -6.55 -0.17
CA ASP A 374 -2.47 -5.74 -0.58
C ASP A 374 -1.28 -6.68 -0.80
N TYR A 375 -0.75 -6.69 -2.00
CA TYR A 375 0.42 -7.49 -2.38
C TYR A 375 1.53 -6.59 -2.88
N ASP A 376 2.75 -6.76 -2.34
CA ASP A 376 3.95 -6.11 -2.87
C ASP A 376 5.08 -7.12 -3.05
N LYS A 377 5.86 -6.93 -4.11
CA LYS A 377 6.97 -7.81 -4.44
C LYS A 377 8.12 -7.07 -5.10
N LEU A 378 9.36 -7.38 -4.62
CA LEU A 378 10.62 -7.07 -5.28
C LEU A 378 11.08 -8.30 -6.06
N TYR A 379 11.38 -8.15 -7.34
CA TYR A 379 11.77 -9.27 -8.21
C TYR A 379 12.69 -8.80 -9.35
N VAL A 380 13.22 -9.76 -10.10
CA VAL A 380 14.02 -9.47 -11.29
C VAL A 380 13.22 -9.90 -12.52
N LEU A 381 12.95 -8.95 -13.41
CA LEU A 381 12.29 -9.16 -14.69
C LEU A 381 13.30 -8.96 -15.83
N ASN A 382 13.59 -10.00 -16.60
CA ASN A 382 14.55 -9.91 -17.73
C ASN A 382 15.87 -9.21 -17.35
N ASN A 383 16.45 -9.55 -16.20
CA ASN A 383 17.66 -8.96 -15.60
C ASN A 383 17.49 -7.51 -15.05
N PHE A 384 16.29 -6.96 -15.02
CA PHE A 384 16.01 -5.66 -14.41
C PHE A 384 15.37 -5.83 -13.03
N ASN A 385 15.90 -5.14 -12.04
CA ASN A 385 15.25 -5.05 -10.74
C ASN A 385 13.89 -4.38 -10.91
N SER A 386 12.87 -4.96 -10.29
CA SER A 386 11.50 -4.50 -10.43
C SER A 386 10.79 -4.54 -9.08
N SER A 387 9.83 -3.63 -8.91
CA SER A 387 8.94 -3.56 -7.75
C SER A 387 7.51 -3.47 -8.22
N SER A 388 6.63 -4.32 -7.71
CA SER A 388 5.19 -4.26 -8.00
C SER A 388 4.39 -4.13 -6.72
N ASN A 389 3.31 -3.34 -6.77
CA ASN A 389 2.28 -3.30 -5.75
C ASN A 389 0.93 -3.56 -6.43
N ILE A 390 0.10 -4.37 -5.79
CA ILE A 390 -1.25 -4.73 -6.23
C ILE A 390 -2.17 -4.57 -5.05
N ASN A 391 -3.17 -3.69 -5.17
CA ASN A 391 -4.25 -3.58 -4.21
C ASN A 391 -5.55 -3.98 -4.91
N PHE A 392 -6.23 -4.96 -4.36
CA PHE A 392 -7.52 -5.42 -4.85
C PHE A 392 -8.50 -5.42 -3.70
N ASP A 393 -9.66 -4.82 -3.89
CA ASP A 393 -10.73 -4.87 -2.90
C ASP A 393 -12.11 -5.06 -3.52
N ILE A 394 -12.99 -5.67 -2.74
CA ILE A 394 -14.43 -5.72 -2.96
C ILE A 394 -15.11 -4.96 -1.85
N LYS A 395 -15.96 -4.01 -2.21
CA LYS A 395 -16.76 -3.21 -1.29
C LYS A 395 -18.23 -3.54 -1.48
N TYR A 396 -18.91 -3.79 -0.37
CA TYR A 396 -20.35 -3.90 -0.31
C TYR A 396 -20.88 -2.83 0.65
N GLY A 397 -21.87 -2.06 0.21
CA GLY A 397 -22.42 -0.97 1.00
C GLY A 397 -23.90 -0.74 0.76
N ASN A 398 -24.45 0.16 1.56
CA ASN A 398 -25.79 0.69 1.43
C ASN A 398 -25.74 2.21 1.52
N LEU A 399 -26.43 2.89 0.60
CA LEU A 399 -26.66 4.33 0.64
C LEU A 399 -28.13 4.58 0.95
N SER A 400 -28.42 5.49 1.85
CA SER A 400 -29.77 5.94 2.17
C SER A 400 -29.86 7.46 2.22
N PHE A 401 -30.99 8.00 1.77
CA PHE A 401 -31.35 9.40 1.94
C PHE A 401 -32.26 9.57 3.15
N ASP A 402 -32.06 10.61 3.95
CA ASP A 402 -32.88 10.92 5.11
C ASP A 402 -34.27 11.38 4.72
N ASP A 403 -34.37 12.21 3.63
CA ASP A 403 -35.62 12.76 3.14
C ASP A 403 -36.23 11.91 2.01
N THR A 404 -37.55 11.70 2.06
CA THR A 404 -38.26 10.89 1.06
C THR A 404 -38.35 11.58 -0.32
N THR A 405 -38.33 12.91 -0.35
CA THR A 405 -38.36 13.69 -1.60
C THR A 405 -37.02 13.62 -2.30
N ASP A 406 -35.91 13.75 -1.55
CA ASP A 406 -34.56 13.61 -2.05
C ASP A 406 -34.33 12.19 -2.59
N ARG A 407 -34.80 11.18 -1.86
CA ARG A 407 -34.79 9.79 -2.30
C ARG A 407 -35.58 9.59 -3.60
N ALA A 408 -36.82 10.09 -3.68
CA ALA A 408 -37.65 9.96 -4.88
C ALA A 408 -37.02 10.67 -6.09
N THR A 409 -36.31 11.77 -5.85
CA THR A 409 -35.57 12.50 -6.89
C THR A 409 -34.37 11.70 -7.40
N ASP A 410 -33.61 11.08 -6.50
CA ASP A 410 -32.50 10.17 -6.85
C ASP A 410 -33.01 8.95 -7.63
N GLU A 411 -34.11 8.31 -7.18
CA GLU A 411 -34.71 7.15 -7.85
C GLU A 411 -35.24 7.48 -9.25
N ALA A 412 -35.68 8.71 -9.50
CA ALA A 412 -36.07 9.19 -10.84
C ALA A 412 -34.89 9.57 -11.75
N GLY A 413 -33.73 9.77 -11.18
CA GLY A 413 -32.48 10.14 -11.87
C GLY A 413 -31.43 9.05 -11.85
N ALA A 414 -30.34 9.28 -11.15
CA ALA A 414 -29.19 8.37 -11.07
C ALA A 414 -29.48 7.05 -10.34
N ASN A 415 -30.49 7.01 -9.49
CA ASN A 415 -30.93 5.81 -8.74
C ASN A 415 -29.80 5.18 -7.91
N THR A 416 -29.13 5.99 -7.11
CA THR A 416 -27.99 5.58 -6.28
C THR A 416 -28.41 4.99 -4.94
N ASN A 417 -29.62 5.27 -4.46
CA ASN A 417 -30.16 4.80 -3.20
C ASN A 417 -30.19 3.27 -3.11
N GLY A 418 -29.85 2.72 -1.95
CA GLY A 418 -29.90 1.28 -1.65
C GLY A 418 -28.55 0.58 -1.67
N ASN A 419 -28.58 -0.74 -1.80
CA ASN A 419 -27.38 -1.56 -1.75
C ASN A 419 -26.54 -1.43 -3.02
N TYR A 420 -25.25 -1.42 -2.86
CA TYR A 420 -24.29 -1.42 -3.96
C TYR A 420 -23.09 -2.32 -3.66
N SER A 421 -22.42 -2.74 -4.70
CA SER A 421 -21.13 -3.39 -4.59
C SER A 421 -20.22 -2.99 -5.74
N LYS A 422 -18.92 -2.92 -5.46
CA LYS A 422 -17.90 -2.58 -6.45
C LYS A 422 -16.59 -3.32 -6.20
N LEU A 423 -15.84 -3.46 -7.28
CA LEU A 423 -14.46 -3.96 -7.30
C LEU A 423 -13.53 -2.79 -7.57
N ASN A 424 -12.44 -2.72 -6.82
CA ASN A 424 -11.33 -1.80 -7.07
C ASN A 424 -10.05 -2.61 -7.30
N LEU A 425 -9.24 -2.18 -8.26
CA LEU A 425 -7.93 -2.73 -8.55
C LEU A 425 -6.94 -1.59 -8.76
N GLU A 426 -5.88 -1.57 -7.97
CA GLU A 426 -4.74 -0.67 -8.19
C GLU A 426 -3.49 -1.51 -8.41
N LEU A 427 -2.83 -1.30 -9.54
CA LEU A 427 -1.55 -1.91 -9.90
C LEU A 427 -0.52 -0.80 -10.01
N SER A 428 0.64 -0.97 -9.43
CA SER A 428 1.80 -0.12 -9.72
C SER A 428 3.04 -0.97 -9.91
N ASN A 429 3.87 -0.57 -10.84
CA ASN A 429 5.11 -1.27 -11.16
C ASN A 429 6.22 -0.28 -11.49
N THR A 430 7.40 -0.51 -10.92
CA THR A 430 8.63 0.20 -11.27
C THR A 430 9.65 -0.79 -11.81
N ILE A 431 10.19 -0.53 -12.99
CA ILE A 431 11.27 -1.30 -13.62
C ILE A 431 12.52 -0.42 -13.66
N PHE A 432 13.61 -0.87 -13.04
CA PHE A 432 14.90 -0.18 -13.04
C PHE A 432 15.78 -0.74 -14.15
N PHE A 433 15.81 -0.08 -15.31
CA PHE A 433 16.68 -0.46 -16.42
C PHE A 433 18.17 -0.26 -16.08
N THR A 434 18.45 0.78 -15.29
CA THR A 434 19.78 1.07 -14.74
C THR A 434 19.61 1.72 -13.36
N ASN A 435 20.71 2.01 -12.68
CA ASN A 435 20.68 2.78 -11.42
C ASN A 435 20.16 4.23 -11.60
N LYS A 436 20.01 4.69 -12.87
CA LYS A 436 19.57 6.05 -13.20
C LYS A 436 18.25 6.11 -13.96
N LEU A 437 17.92 5.07 -14.70
CA LEU A 437 16.74 5.04 -15.59
C LEU A 437 15.73 4.05 -15.07
N SER A 438 14.51 4.50 -14.83
CA SER A 438 13.36 3.66 -14.47
C SER A 438 12.13 3.98 -15.30
N LEU A 439 11.21 3.03 -15.36
CA LEU A 439 9.86 3.18 -15.85
C LEU A 439 8.90 2.91 -14.69
N ASP A 440 8.10 3.89 -14.35
CA ASP A 440 7.01 3.76 -13.39
C ASP A 440 5.70 3.67 -14.15
N THR A 441 4.87 2.69 -13.81
CA THR A 441 3.54 2.53 -14.39
C THR A 441 2.52 2.32 -13.27
N SER A 442 1.32 2.88 -13.44
CA SER A 442 0.20 2.59 -12.56
C SER A 442 -1.10 2.43 -13.34
N LEU A 443 -1.97 1.58 -12.84
CA LEU A 443 -3.31 1.35 -13.36
C LEU A 443 -4.28 1.28 -12.18
N LYS A 444 -5.27 2.17 -12.17
CA LYS A 444 -6.41 2.12 -11.25
C LYS A 444 -7.64 1.75 -12.04
N MET A 445 -8.45 0.83 -11.52
CA MET A 445 -9.70 0.41 -12.13
C MET A 445 -10.78 0.32 -11.06
N GLN A 446 -11.99 0.68 -11.45
CA GLN A 446 -13.18 0.47 -10.65
C GLN A 446 -14.28 -0.12 -11.53
N TYR A 447 -15.03 -1.05 -10.96
CA TYR A 447 -16.20 -1.65 -11.62
C TYR A 447 -17.33 -1.86 -10.61
N ALA A 448 -18.47 -1.22 -10.86
CA ALA A 448 -19.70 -1.41 -10.10
C ALA A 448 -20.38 -2.71 -10.55
N LEU A 449 -20.87 -3.49 -9.59
CA LEU A 449 -21.52 -4.78 -9.85
C LEU A 449 -23.05 -4.59 -9.91
N GLY A 450 -23.71 -5.33 -10.80
CA GLY A 450 -25.18 -5.41 -10.87
C GLY A 450 -25.84 -4.18 -11.52
N ASP A 451 -25.18 -3.56 -12.49
CA ASP A 451 -25.69 -2.41 -13.27
C ASP A 451 -26.26 -1.28 -12.36
N LYS A 452 -25.61 -1.06 -11.21
CA LYS A 452 -26.00 -0.08 -10.20
C LYS A 452 -25.14 1.17 -10.32
N ASN A 453 -25.77 2.33 -10.45
CA ASN A 453 -25.08 3.61 -10.31
C ASN A 453 -24.70 3.84 -8.85
N LEU A 454 -23.55 4.45 -8.64
CA LEU A 454 -23.03 4.78 -7.33
C LEU A 454 -23.20 6.27 -7.03
N ASP A 455 -23.25 6.61 -5.76
CA ASP A 455 -23.15 8.00 -5.33
C ASP A 455 -21.79 8.58 -5.67
N GLY A 456 -21.74 9.87 -5.96
CA GLY A 456 -20.50 10.58 -6.24
C GLY A 456 -19.38 10.33 -5.25
N SER A 457 -19.68 10.00 -3.98
CA SER A 457 -18.68 9.62 -2.96
C SER A 457 -18.01 8.25 -3.21
N GLU A 458 -18.57 7.42 -4.10
CA GLU A 458 -18.08 6.08 -4.41
C GLU A 458 -17.54 5.94 -5.85
N ASP A 459 -17.62 6.99 -6.68
CA ASP A 459 -17.14 6.99 -8.06
C ASP A 459 -15.62 6.99 -8.20
N LEU A 460 -15.13 6.56 -9.35
CA LEU A 460 -13.75 6.77 -9.78
C LEU A 460 -13.61 8.14 -10.45
N SER A 461 -12.81 9.03 -9.88
CA SER A 461 -12.35 10.25 -10.56
C SER A 461 -11.14 9.93 -11.43
N ILE A 462 -11.14 10.38 -12.71
CA ILE A 462 -10.05 10.12 -13.64
C ILE A 462 -9.13 11.33 -13.85
N GLY A 463 -9.51 12.53 -13.40
CA GLY A 463 -8.64 13.73 -13.36
C GLY A 463 -7.79 13.82 -12.10
N GLY A 464 -7.09 14.94 -11.97
CA GLY A 464 -6.31 15.31 -10.78
C GLY A 464 -4.85 14.86 -10.77
N SER A 465 -4.15 15.25 -9.72
CA SER A 465 -2.71 15.04 -9.58
C SER A 465 -2.28 13.56 -9.55
N SER A 466 -3.20 12.65 -9.20
CA SER A 466 -3.00 11.19 -9.22
C SER A 466 -3.72 10.50 -10.38
N GLY A 467 -4.32 11.28 -11.28
CA GLY A 467 -5.03 10.83 -12.47
C GLY A 467 -4.41 11.42 -13.73
N VAL A 468 -5.26 11.94 -14.61
CA VAL A 468 -4.84 12.71 -15.79
C VAL A 468 -4.59 14.15 -15.33
N LYS A 469 -3.33 14.54 -15.23
CA LYS A 469 -2.84 15.71 -14.45
C LYS A 469 -3.24 17.06 -15.00
N LEU A 470 -3.49 17.17 -16.32
CA LEU A 470 -3.98 18.39 -16.93
C LEU A 470 -5.33 18.80 -16.36
N TYR A 471 -6.20 17.82 -16.07
CA TYR A 471 -7.58 18.04 -15.66
C TYR A 471 -7.67 18.11 -14.12
N PRO A 472 -8.59 18.93 -13.57
CA PRO A 472 -8.81 18.96 -12.13
C PRO A 472 -9.42 17.65 -11.60
N ASP A 473 -9.30 17.41 -10.30
CA ASP A 473 -10.09 16.38 -9.63
C ASP A 473 -11.59 16.69 -9.84
N GLY A 474 -12.41 15.68 -10.11
CA GLY A 474 -13.84 15.87 -10.37
C GLY A 474 -14.22 16.30 -11.80
N GLU A 475 -13.27 16.56 -12.72
CA GLU A 475 -13.58 16.85 -14.13
C GLU A 475 -14.42 15.74 -14.78
N VAL A 476 -14.07 14.49 -14.53
CA VAL A 476 -14.83 13.30 -14.92
C VAL A 476 -14.77 12.27 -13.81
N SER A 477 -15.93 11.86 -13.34
CA SER A 477 -16.10 10.77 -12.36
C SER A 477 -17.26 9.88 -12.78
N ALA A 478 -17.15 8.58 -12.56
CA ALA A 478 -18.22 7.60 -12.75
C ALA A 478 -17.91 6.30 -11.99
N GLU A 479 -18.89 5.40 -11.93
CA GLU A 479 -18.80 4.14 -11.23
C GLU A 479 -17.80 3.18 -11.84
N ASN A 480 -17.67 3.21 -13.19
CA ASN A 480 -16.81 2.31 -13.94
C ASN A 480 -15.72 3.08 -14.66
N GLY A 481 -14.53 2.51 -14.70
CA GLY A 481 -13.47 3.12 -15.46
C GLY A 481 -12.08 2.68 -15.08
N TYR A 482 -11.11 3.38 -15.67
CA TYR A 482 -9.70 3.19 -15.35
C TYR A 482 -8.91 4.49 -15.49
N VAL A 483 -7.79 4.55 -14.79
CA VAL A 483 -6.72 5.54 -14.94
C VAL A 483 -5.41 4.81 -15.12
N PHE A 484 -4.70 5.10 -16.19
CA PHE A 484 -3.38 4.59 -16.50
C PHE A 484 -2.37 5.75 -16.52
N ASN A 485 -1.26 5.58 -15.81
CA ASN A 485 -0.14 6.51 -15.80
C ASN A 485 1.13 5.75 -16.17
N ALA A 486 2.00 6.35 -16.96
CA ALA A 486 3.33 5.83 -17.28
C ALA A 486 4.34 6.98 -17.26
N GLU A 487 5.45 6.80 -16.58
CA GLU A 487 6.51 7.81 -16.47
C GLU A 487 7.89 7.19 -16.60
N VAL A 488 8.67 7.67 -17.54
CA VAL A 488 10.10 7.37 -17.66
C VAL A 488 10.87 8.40 -16.85
N LYS A 489 11.61 7.92 -15.85
CA LYS A 489 12.40 8.78 -14.94
C LYS A 489 13.89 8.59 -15.14
N TYR A 490 14.61 9.70 -15.12
CA TYR A 490 16.06 9.71 -15.19
C TYR A 490 16.64 10.46 -13.98
N ARG A 491 17.42 9.75 -13.15
CA ARG A 491 18.12 10.32 -12.01
C ARG A 491 19.36 11.08 -12.50
N LEU A 492 19.37 12.38 -12.26
CA LEU A 492 20.50 13.25 -12.51
C LEU A 492 21.62 13.02 -11.48
N PRO A 493 22.85 13.48 -11.76
CA PRO A 493 23.91 13.50 -10.75
C PRO A 493 23.47 14.29 -9.52
N ASN A 494 23.76 13.78 -8.32
CA ASN A 494 23.48 14.50 -7.10
C ASN A 494 24.32 15.78 -7.03
N LEU A 495 23.70 16.88 -6.63
CA LEU A 495 24.37 18.13 -6.32
C LEU A 495 24.58 18.20 -4.79
N ASN A 496 25.71 17.71 -4.31
CA ASN A 496 25.95 17.45 -2.89
C ASN A 496 24.90 16.46 -2.32
N LYS A 497 24.11 16.90 -1.33
CA LYS A 497 23.01 16.11 -0.72
C LYS A 497 21.69 16.21 -1.50
N LEU A 498 21.61 17.03 -2.54
CA LEU A 498 20.41 17.19 -3.34
C LEU A 498 20.29 16.03 -4.35
N SER A 499 19.30 15.19 -4.19
CA SER A 499 18.90 14.19 -5.19
C SER A 499 17.95 14.83 -6.20
N ASN A 500 18.18 14.58 -7.49
CA ASN A 500 17.45 15.19 -8.59
C ASN A 500 16.99 14.12 -9.57
N THR A 501 15.75 14.20 -10.02
CA THR A 501 15.18 13.30 -11.02
C THR A 501 14.33 14.11 -11.98
N ILE A 502 14.41 13.82 -13.27
CA ILE A 502 13.49 14.32 -14.29
C ILE A 502 12.64 13.18 -14.81
N GLY A 503 11.41 13.46 -15.20
CA GLY A 503 10.48 12.48 -15.74
C GLY A 503 9.78 13.01 -16.99
N VAL A 504 9.36 12.08 -17.83
CA VAL A 504 8.42 12.32 -18.94
C VAL A 504 7.27 11.34 -18.75
N PHE A 505 6.05 11.85 -18.71
CA PHE A 505 4.88 11.04 -18.41
C PHE A 505 3.80 11.13 -19.48
N TYR A 506 2.97 10.10 -19.52
CA TYR A 506 1.73 9.99 -20.26
C TYR A 506 0.65 9.45 -19.33
N ASP A 507 -0.51 10.14 -19.30
CA ASP A 507 -1.65 9.75 -18.49
C ASP A 507 -2.87 9.53 -19.38
N ARG A 508 -3.69 8.54 -19.05
CA ARG A 508 -4.95 8.26 -19.72
C ARG A 508 -5.99 7.78 -18.72
N GLY A 509 -7.19 8.34 -18.80
CA GLY A 509 -8.35 7.90 -18.03
C GLY A 509 -9.56 7.71 -18.91
N ARG A 510 -10.45 6.80 -18.51
CA ARG A 510 -11.78 6.62 -19.08
C ARG A 510 -12.75 6.26 -17.96
N ALA A 511 -13.91 6.92 -17.94
CA ALA A 511 -14.98 6.61 -17.01
C ALA A 511 -16.33 6.59 -17.72
N TYR A 512 -17.25 5.75 -17.23
CA TYR A 512 -18.59 5.58 -17.77
C TYR A 512 -19.56 5.08 -16.69
N MET A 513 -20.83 5.40 -16.83
CA MET A 513 -21.89 4.97 -15.91
C MET A 513 -22.25 3.49 -16.07
N SER A 514 -22.76 2.89 -15.01
CA SER A 514 -23.29 1.52 -15.04
C SER A 514 -24.63 1.46 -15.75
N ASP A 515 -25.55 2.36 -15.38
CA ASP A 515 -26.88 2.50 -15.98
C ASP A 515 -27.08 3.95 -16.48
N SER A 516 -27.22 4.12 -17.79
CA SER A 516 -27.49 5.41 -18.42
C SER A 516 -28.95 5.56 -18.90
N SER A 517 -29.85 4.65 -18.50
CA SER A 517 -31.25 4.64 -19.00
C SER A 517 -32.03 5.88 -18.65
N ASN A 518 -31.76 6.50 -17.51
CA ASN A 518 -32.43 7.71 -17.01
C ASN A 518 -31.56 8.96 -17.07
N VAL A 519 -30.32 8.84 -17.54
CA VAL A 519 -29.35 9.94 -17.57
C VAL A 519 -28.60 9.88 -18.90
N ASP A 520 -28.62 10.97 -19.64
CA ASP A 520 -27.85 11.07 -20.90
C ASP A 520 -26.35 11.21 -20.58
N SER A 521 -25.63 10.10 -20.67
CA SER A 521 -24.20 10.08 -20.39
C SER A 521 -23.44 9.19 -21.35
N GLU A 522 -22.47 9.78 -22.03
CA GLU A 522 -21.48 9.06 -22.82
C GLU A 522 -20.22 8.78 -21.99
N ALA A 523 -19.53 7.68 -22.31
CA ALA A 523 -18.21 7.40 -21.77
C ALA A 523 -17.23 8.52 -22.10
N LYS A 524 -16.57 9.09 -21.07
CA LYS A 524 -15.61 10.17 -21.25
C LYS A 524 -14.18 9.67 -21.10
N SER A 525 -13.27 10.19 -21.92
CA SER A 525 -11.85 9.85 -21.88
C SER A 525 -11.00 11.11 -21.82
N LEU A 526 -10.00 11.11 -20.95
CA LEU A 526 -9.02 12.17 -20.77
C LEU A 526 -7.62 11.65 -21.07
N GLN A 527 -6.75 12.50 -21.61
CA GLN A 527 -5.34 12.17 -21.84
C GLN A 527 -4.46 13.41 -21.71
N ASP A 528 -3.26 13.21 -21.21
CA ASP A 528 -2.22 14.22 -21.23
C ASP A 528 -0.83 13.61 -21.41
N VAL A 529 0.14 14.48 -21.67
CA VAL A 529 1.57 14.20 -21.64
C VAL A 529 2.25 15.30 -20.83
N GLY A 530 3.38 14.99 -20.23
CA GLY A 530 4.04 16.03 -19.47
C GLY A 530 5.46 15.69 -19.05
N VAL A 531 6.03 16.64 -18.33
CA VAL A 531 7.36 16.52 -17.74
C VAL A 531 7.30 16.79 -16.25
N GLY A 532 8.15 16.08 -15.49
CA GLY A 532 8.27 16.23 -14.05
C GLY A 532 9.71 16.51 -13.63
N TYR A 533 9.89 17.34 -12.61
CA TYR A 533 11.14 17.49 -11.89
C TYR A 533 10.90 17.18 -10.42
N TYR A 534 11.70 16.29 -9.86
CA TYR A 534 11.61 15.79 -8.50
C TYR A 534 12.93 16.05 -7.80
N ALA A 535 12.89 16.61 -6.61
CA ALA A 535 14.07 16.91 -5.83
C ALA A 535 13.87 16.55 -4.36
N SER A 536 14.94 16.06 -3.70
CA SER A 536 14.94 15.85 -2.25
C SER A 536 16.28 16.25 -1.66
N TYR A 537 16.23 16.91 -0.51
CA TYR A 537 17.40 17.32 0.25
C TYR A 537 17.15 17.04 1.73
N ASP A 538 17.85 16.05 2.28
CA ASP A 538 17.65 15.57 3.66
C ASP A 538 16.16 15.21 3.91
N LYS A 539 15.48 15.95 4.75
CA LYS A 539 14.06 15.75 5.13
C LYS A 539 13.07 16.54 4.26
N VAL A 540 13.55 17.37 3.35
CA VAL A 540 12.73 18.21 2.47
C VAL A 540 12.65 17.55 1.09
N PHE A 541 11.46 17.50 0.53
CA PHE A 541 11.22 17.02 -0.83
C PHE A 541 10.28 17.97 -1.58
N GLY A 542 10.36 17.94 -2.89
CA GLY A 542 9.48 18.73 -3.74
C GLY A 542 9.42 18.20 -5.17
N GLN A 543 8.35 18.56 -5.83
CA GLN A 543 8.15 18.24 -7.25
C GLN A 543 7.44 19.38 -7.98
N VAL A 544 7.77 19.51 -9.25
CA VAL A 544 7.04 20.36 -10.20
C VAL A 544 6.75 19.52 -11.44
N GLN A 545 5.50 19.52 -11.88
CA GLN A 545 5.04 18.79 -13.05
C GLN A 545 4.31 19.75 -13.97
N VAL A 546 4.54 19.61 -15.27
CA VAL A 546 3.81 20.38 -16.32
C VAL A 546 3.15 19.36 -17.24
N ALA A 547 1.83 19.44 -17.33
CA ALA A 547 1.01 18.59 -18.18
C ALA A 547 0.43 19.40 -19.35
N TRP A 548 0.35 18.79 -20.54
CA TRP A 548 -0.23 19.34 -21.75
C TRP A 548 -1.30 18.42 -22.32
N ASN A 549 -2.29 19.00 -22.96
CA ASN A 549 -3.39 18.28 -23.59
C ASN A 549 -2.89 17.35 -24.72
N ALA A 550 -3.29 16.08 -24.69
CA ALA A 550 -2.92 15.06 -25.67
C ALA A 550 -4.10 14.57 -26.55
N ASN A 551 -5.35 14.94 -26.25
CA ASN A 551 -6.53 14.44 -26.99
C ASN A 551 -7.54 15.51 -27.42
N SER A 552 -7.17 16.79 -27.33
CA SER A 552 -8.03 17.94 -27.69
C SER A 552 -9.37 18.02 -26.93
N LYS A 553 -9.48 17.35 -25.76
CA LYS A 553 -10.62 17.54 -24.86
C LYS A 553 -10.39 18.76 -24.00
N GLU A 554 -11.42 19.63 -23.99
CA GLU A 554 -11.40 20.84 -23.18
C GLU A 554 -11.55 20.52 -21.69
N VAL A 555 -11.00 21.37 -20.83
CA VAL A 555 -11.32 21.38 -19.40
C VAL A 555 -12.68 22.05 -19.26
N THR A 556 -13.65 21.38 -18.64
CA THR A 556 -15.04 21.87 -18.55
C THR A 556 -15.42 22.34 -17.14
N SER A 557 -14.81 21.78 -16.09
CA SER A 557 -15.07 22.15 -14.69
C SER A 557 -14.34 23.41 -14.24
N GLU A 558 -13.33 23.87 -14.98
CA GLU A 558 -12.56 25.10 -14.76
C GLU A 558 -12.42 25.85 -16.10
N PRO A 559 -11.90 27.10 -16.14
CA PRO A 559 -11.55 27.76 -17.38
C PRO A 559 -10.63 26.89 -18.23
N ASP A 560 -10.97 26.78 -19.53
CA ASP A 560 -10.22 25.94 -20.46
C ASP A 560 -8.76 26.34 -20.54
N ARG A 561 -7.90 25.33 -20.62
CA ARG A 561 -6.45 25.47 -20.66
C ARG A 561 -5.80 24.30 -21.39
N ASN A 562 -4.72 24.60 -22.11
CA ASN A 562 -3.93 23.59 -22.80
C ASN A 562 -2.76 23.04 -21.94
N SER A 563 -2.49 23.64 -20.79
CA SER A 563 -1.43 23.20 -19.88
C SER A 563 -1.78 23.48 -18.42
N ARG A 564 -1.25 22.65 -17.54
CA ARG A 564 -1.34 22.80 -16.08
C ARG A 564 0.01 22.61 -15.45
N VAL A 565 0.35 23.48 -14.51
CA VAL A 565 1.53 23.34 -13.65
C VAL A 565 1.07 22.87 -12.27
N LEU A 566 1.59 21.74 -11.84
CA LEU A 566 1.40 21.20 -10.51
C LEU A 566 2.70 21.31 -9.74
N PHE A 567 2.63 21.74 -8.49
CA PHE A 567 3.77 21.72 -7.58
C PHE A 567 3.38 21.13 -6.23
N GLN A 568 4.35 20.53 -5.58
CA GLN A 568 4.25 20.04 -4.22
C GLN A 568 5.60 20.25 -3.53
N VAL A 569 5.59 20.68 -2.29
CA VAL A 569 6.76 20.75 -1.43
C VAL A 569 6.39 20.25 -0.04
N GLY A 570 7.26 19.47 0.57
CA GLY A 570 7.02 18.93 1.88
C GLY A 570 8.30 18.69 2.67
N MET A 571 8.12 18.48 3.97
CA MET A 571 9.16 18.12 4.91
C MET A 571 8.65 17.01 5.83
N VAL A 572 9.52 16.02 6.10
CA VAL A 572 9.29 15.00 7.14
C VAL A 572 10.19 15.27 8.34
N PHE A 573 9.76 14.92 9.56
CA PHE A 573 10.53 15.17 10.79
C PHE A 573 10.36 14.06 11.83
#